data_667597b0f5036432636fb813667e2f1e
#
_entry.id   667597b0f5036432636fb813667e2f1e
#
_cell.length_a   1.000
_cell.length_b   1.000
_cell.length_c   1.000
_cell.angle_alpha   90.00
_cell.angle_beta   90.00
_cell.angle_gamma   90.00
#
_symmetry.space_group_name_H-M   'P 1'
#
loop_
_entity.id
_entity.type
_entity.pdbx_description
1 polymer ?
#
loop_
_entity_poly.entity_id
_entity_poly.type
_entity_poly.pdbx_seq_one_letter_code
_entity_poly.pdbx_strand_id
1 'polypeptide(L)'
;MIDYATWCAIRDGAARHLTPPQLADTLGLDVKTVRHWIDRPYQQRARAQRPSKLDPFKGRIVGWLDAHPLSAQQVFQRLQEAGYQGGVSIVKDYVRAIRPPRREAFLTLAFAPGEAVQVDWGAWGSIAVGNTCRKLSFFVMVLTYSRKMYVEFMLAQTMENFLAAHINGFNALGVAQKVIVDNLRSAVLLHVRGEAPRFHPRYLDFARHYGFEPVACNVGKGNEKGRVERGVGYIKENFLRGLDLPPFAALNPAAQVWLESVANVRMHGTTHCRPADLWAEERLHLQAVNPRPFDVGRVLSVRANRQFRITFDSNRYSVPARFAGYPLTLKAYPDRLCVYHEQELVARHVRSYDRHQDIEDPDHPKVLLAQRRHAHDAHVLKRFLGLSPLATKYHAGLLERRGNAISHLRKIVALADIHGDEVVVRALTDALAFEAFSSEYIDHLIQVRGRQLPEASPLVLVRRQDVLDLELPPPDLSAYSAMATDFNPGDDRVDP
;
A
#
# COMPACT_ATOMS: atom_id res chain seq x y z
N MET A 1 -1.49 -7.35 -59.89
CA MET A 1 -1.69 -8.79 -59.68
C MET A 1 -3.12 -8.92 -59.13
N ILE A 2 -3.96 -9.76 -59.68
CA ILE A 2 -5.34 -9.94 -59.23
C ILE A 2 -5.40 -11.12 -58.26
N ASP A 3 -6.36 -11.09 -57.33
CA ASP A 3 -6.68 -12.22 -56.50
C ASP A 3 -7.60 -13.25 -57.22
N TYR A 4 -7.79 -14.41 -56.56
CA TYR A 4 -8.60 -15.48 -57.17
C TYR A 4 -10.06 -15.06 -57.41
N ALA A 5 -10.66 -14.29 -56.50
CA ALA A 5 -12.03 -13.81 -56.63
C ALA A 5 -12.18 -12.87 -57.82
N THR A 6 -11.25 -11.93 -58.01
CA THR A 6 -11.21 -11.04 -59.18
C THR A 6 -10.99 -11.81 -60.49
N TRP A 7 -10.15 -12.83 -60.49
CA TRP A 7 -9.96 -13.72 -61.64
C TRP A 7 -11.26 -14.46 -62.01
N CYS A 8 -11.96 -15.03 -61.01
CA CYS A 8 -13.27 -15.65 -61.22
C CYS A 8 -14.28 -14.65 -61.82
N ALA A 9 -14.36 -13.42 -61.27
CA ALA A 9 -15.25 -12.41 -61.76
C ALA A 9 -14.98 -12.00 -63.23
N ILE A 10 -13.70 -11.96 -63.67
CA ILE A 10 -13.30 -11.76 -65.06
C ILE A 10 -13.82 -12.88 -65.94
N ARG A 11 -13.64 -14.14 -65.50
CA ARG A 11 -14.06 -15.36 -66.25
C ARG A 11 -15.59 -15.47 -66.38
N ASP A 12 -16.27 -15.23 -65.27
CA ASP A 12 -17.75 -15.25 -65.25
C ASP A 12 -18.36 -14.14 -66.11
N GLY A 13 -17.78 -12.97 -66.10
CA GLY A 13 -18.22 -11.86 -66.93
C GLY A 13 -17.94 -12.14 -68.43
N ALA A 14 -16.80 -12.71 -68.78
CA ALA A 14 -16.47 -13.14 -70.13
C ALA A 14 -17.46 -14.22 -70.63
N ALA A 15 -17.82 -15.20 -69.78
CA ALA A 15 -18.82 -16.21 -70.07
C ALA A 15 -20.22 -15.63 -70.31
N ARG A 16 -20.50 -14.42 -69.79
CA ARG A 16 -21.71 -13.64 -70.02
C ARG A 16 -21.61 -12.69 -71.24
N HIS A 17 -20.61 -12.89 -72.13
CA HIS A 17 -20.32 -12.11 -73.31
C HIS A 17 -20.03 -10.60 -73.09
N LEU A 18 -19.59 -10.21 -71.88
CA LEU A 18 -19.14 -8.87 -71.62
C LEU A 18 -17.78 -8.62 -72.31
N THR A 19 -17.64 -7.45 -72.92
CA THR A 19 -16.38 -7.09 -73.59
C THR A 19 -15.30 -6.68 -72.54
N PRO A 20 -14.00 -6.84 -72.88
CA PRO A 20 -12.93 -6.46 -71.97
C PRO A 20 -13.00 -5.02 -71.41
N PRO A 21 -13.43 -3.99 -72.18
CA PRO A 21 -13.65 -2.66 -71.63
C PRO A 21 -14.80 -2.59 -70.61
N GLN A 22 -15.91 -3.28 -70.85
CA GLN A 22 -17.03 -3.36 -69.89
C GLN A 22 -16.66 -4.07 -68.60
N LEU A 23 -15.90 -5.14 -68.67
CA LEU A 23 -15.37 -5.85 -67.52
C LEU A 23 -14.38 -4.98 -66.74
N ALA A 24 -13.54 -4.21 -67.43
CA ALA A 24 -12.60 -3.30 -66.80
C ALA A 24 -13.31 -2.23 -66.00
N ASP A 25 -14.34 -1.65 -66.57
CA ASP A 25 -15.18 -0.61 -65.92
C ASP A 25 -15.95 -1.18 -64.72
N THR A 26 -16.59 -2.32 -64.89
CA THR A 26 -17.36 -3.01 -63.81
C THR A 26 -16.51 -3.44 -62.63
N LEU A 27 -15.28 -3.88 -62.85
CA LEU A 27 -14.38 -4.39 -61.85
C LEU A 27 -13.35 -3.40 -61.34
N GLY A 28 -13.36 -2.16 -61.90
CA GLY A 28 -12.39 -1.10 -61.54
C GLY A 28 -10.95 -1.46 -61.91
N LEU A 29 -10.76 -2.18 -63.05
CA LEU A 29 -9.46 -2.69 -63.49
C LEU A 29 -9.02 -2.00 -64.79
N ASP A 30 -7.72 -2.04 -65.04
CA ASP A 30 -7.19 -1.66 -66.35
C ASP A 30 -7.56 -2.68 -67.43
N VAL A 31 -7.97 -2.23 -68.61
CA VAL A 31 -8.39 -3.10 -69.75
C VAL A 31 -7.29 -4.11 -70.15
N LYS A 32 -6.01 -3.67 -70.07
CA LYS A 32 -4.87 -4.61 -70.35
C LYS A 32 -4.81 -5.73 -69.33
N THR A 33 -5.15 -5.46 -68.07
CA THR A 33 -5.19 -6.48 -66.99
C THR A 33 -6.29 -7.48 -67.28
N VAL A 34 -7.50 -7.02 -67.66
CA VAL A 34 -8.61 -7.93 -68.02
C VAL A 34 -8.25 -8.78 -69.25
N ARG A 35 -7.72 -8.20 -70.34
CA ARG A 35 -7.25 -8.93 -71.54
C ARG A 35 -6.18 -9.96 -71.20
N HIS A 36 -5.30 -9.66 -70.23
CA HIS A 36 -4.24 -10.58 -69.82
C HIS A 36 -4.77 -11.83 -69.10
N TRP A 37 -5.85 -11.67 -68.31
CA TRP A 37 -6.35 -12.74 -67.44
C TRP A 37 -7.60 -13.48 -68.02
N ILE A 38 -8.23 -12.98 -69.07
CA ILE A 38 -9.48 -13.52 -69.60
C ILE A 38 -9.33 -14.96 -70.12
N ASP A 39 -8.20 -15.29 -70.76
CA ASP A 39 -7.93 -16.61 -71.33
C ASP A 39 -6.85 -17.40 -70.59
N ARG A 40 -6.30 -16.83 -69.52
CA ARG A 40 -5.21 -17.49 -68.77
C ARG A 40 -5.71 -18.20 -67.54
N PRO A 41 -5.20 -19.38 -67.22
CA PRO A 41 -5.51 -20.04 -65.94
C PRO A 41 -4.95 -19.22 -64.79
N TYR A 42 -5.64 -19.19 -63.65
CA TYR A 42 -5.13 -18.59 -62.45
C TYR A 42 -3.87 -19.27 -61.95
N GLN A 43 -2.77 -18.57 -61.96
CA GLN A 43 -1.50 -19.06 -61.42
C GLN A 43 -1.16 -18.28 -60.17
N GLN A 44 -1.30 -18.92 -59.02
CA GLN A 44 -0.75 -18.44 -57.80
C GLN A 44 0.78 -18.53 -57.90
N ARG A 45 1.47 -17.42 -58.00
CA ARG A 45 2.95 -17.45 -57.93
C ARG A 45 3.36 -18.05 -56.58
N ALA A 46 3.92 -19.26 -56.61
CA ALA A 46 4.59 -19.84 -55.47
C ALA A 46 5.66 -18.82 -55.04
N ARG A 47 5.55 -18.30 -53.82
CA ARG A 47 6.58 -17.44 -53.23
C ARG A 47 7.87 -18.24 -53.22
N ALA A 48 8.84 -17.92 -54.06
CA ALA A 48 10.14 -18.53 -54.00
C ALA A 48 10.69 -18.40 -52.56
N GLN A 49 10.78 -19.51 -51.87
CA GLN A 49 11.33 -19.53 -50.49
C GLN A 49 12.80 -19.19 -50.61
N ARG A 50 13.16 -17.99 -50.15
CA ARG A 50 14.57 -17.59 -50.03
C ARG A 50 15.24 -18.51 -49.02
N PRO A 51 16.44 -19.05 -49.27
CA PRO A 51 17.14 -19.89 -48.33
C PRO A 51 17.37 -19.12 -47.02
N SER A 52 17.01 -19.74 -45.92
CA SER A 52 17.11 -19.18 -44.57
C SER A 52 18.50 -19.49 -44.00
N LYS A 53 19.10 -18.56 -43.29
CA LYS A 53 20.35 -18.78 -42.49
C LYS A 53 20.18 -19.95 -41.50
N LEU A 54 18.95 -20.34 -41.18
CA LEU A 54 18.62 -21.43 -40.28
C LEU A 54 18.65 -22.82 -40.97
N ASP A 55 18.53 -22.86 -42.31
CA ASP A 55 18.38 -24.12 -43.04
C ASP A 55 19.48 -25.17 -42.75
N PRO A 56 20.77 -24.82 -42.66
CA PRO A 56 21.82 -25.77 -42.33
C PRO A 56 21.70 -26.38 -40.92
N PHE A 57 20.97 -25.72 -40.03
CA PHE A 57 20.87 -26.09 -38.62
C PHE A 57 19.55 -26.83 -38.29
N LYS A 58 18.58 -26.87 -39.20
CA LYS A 58 17.26 -27.44 -38.96
C LYS A 58 17.31 -28.87 -38.46
N GLY A 59 18.17 -29.72 -39.07
CA GLY A 59 18.32 -31.11 -38.62
C GLY A 59 18.84 -31.26 -37.19
N ARG A 60 19.80 -30.37 -36.79
CA ARG A 60 20.30 -30.35 -35.40
C ARG A 60 19.24 -29.91 -34.42
N ILE A 61 18.41 -28.91 -34.80
CA ILE A 61 17.30 -28.45 -33.97
C ILE A 61 16.31 -29.58 -33.70
N VAL A 62 15.92 -30.34 -34.74
CA VAL A 62 15.01 -31.47 -34.59
C VAL A 62 15.62 -32.50 -33.63
N GLY A 63 16.86 -32.94 -33.85
CA GLY A 63 17.52 -33.90 -32.96
C GLY A 63 17.64 -33.44 -31.52
N TRP A 64 17.90 -32.16 -31.28
CA TRP A 64 17.93 -31.61 -29.91
C TRP A 64 16.56 -31.59 -29.26
N LEU A 65 15.50 -31.29 -30.02
CA LEU A 65 14.14 -31.24 -29.52
C LEU A 65 13.52 -32.63 -29.29
N ASP A 66 13.96 -33.63 -30.03
CA ASP A 66 13.57 -35.03 -29.82
C ASP A 66 14.24 -35.61 -28.56
N ALA A 67 15.50 -35.24 -28.31
CA ALA A 67 16.25 -35.72 -27.14
C ALA A 67 15.86 -34.99 -25.84
N HIS A 68 15.52 -33.71 -25.93
CA HIS A 68 15.25 -32.86 -24.74
C HIS A 68 14.17 -31.80 -24.99
N PRO A 69 13.31 -31.49 -24.02
CA PRO A 69 12.28 -30.45 -24.13
C PRO A 69 12.87 -29.01 -24.00
N LEU A 70 13.80 -28.65 -24.88
CA LEU A 70 14.49 -27.37 -24.85
C LEU A 70 13.55 -26.22 -25.23
N SER A 71 13.65 -25.09 -24.57
CA SER A 71 13.00 -23.84 -24.98
C SER A 71 13.63 -23.28 -26.26
N ALA A 72 12.88 -22.49 -27.04
CA ALA A 72 13.42 -21.85 -28.24
C ALA A 72 14.65 -20.94 -27.93
N GLN A 73 14.73 -20.40 -26.72
CA GLN A 73 15.88 -19.62 -26.26
C GLN A 73 17.11 -20.49 -26.02
N GLN A 74 16.94 -21.67 -25.44
CA GLN A 74 18.04 -22.65 -25.25
C GLN A 74 18.52 -23.21 -26.60
N VAL A 75 17.58 -23.46 -27.53
CA VAL A 75 17.92 -23.84 -28.90
C VAL A 75 18.74 -22.74 -29.58
N PHE A 76 18.35 -21.47 -29.43
CA PHE A 76 19.08 -20.34 -30.00
C PHE A 76 20.49 -20.24 -29.42
N GLN A 77 20.68 -20.39 -28.11
CA GLN A 77 22.02 -20.39 -27.48
C GLN A 77 22.93 -21.48 -28.08
N ARG A 78 22.44 -22.72 -28.16
CA ARG A 78 23.20 -23.82 -28.74
C ARG A 78 23.52 -23.62 -30.24
N LEU A 79 22.62 -22.92 -30.95
CA LEU A 79 22.86 -22.55 -32.34
C LEU A 79 23.98 -21.50 -32.48
N GLN A 80 24.00 -20.52 -31.56
CA GLN A 80 25.12 -19.54 -31.54
C GLN A 80 26.47 -20.22 -31.29
N GLU A 81 26.53 -21.16 -30.35
CA GLU A 81 27.69 -21.99 -30.07
C GLU A 81 28.11 -22.81 -31.30
N ALA A 82 27.13 -23.24 -32.13
CA ALA A 82 27.33 -23.98 -33.36
C ALA A 82 27.60 -23.06 -34.59
N GLY A 83 27.77 -21.74 -34.39
CA GLY A 83 28.11 -20.81 -35.45
C GLY A 83 26.95 -20.12 -36.18
N TYR A 84 25.71 -20.20 -35.63
CA TYR A 84 24.55 -19.53 -36.22
C TYR A 84 24.60 -18.03 -36.00
N GLN A 85 24.51 -17.26 -37.08
CA GLN A 85 24.58 -15.78 -37.10
C GLN A 85 23.21 -15.14 -37.48
N GLY A 86 22.11 -15.79 -37.19
CA GLY A 86 20.78 -15.28 -37.46
C GLY A 86 20.07 -14.78 -36.18
N GLY A 87 18.88 -14.18 -36.38
CA GLY A 87 18.06 -13.67 -35.26
C GLY A 87 17.29 -14.78 -34.53
N VAL A 88 17.03 -14.56 -33.23
CA VAL A 88 16.24 -15.45 -32.36
C VAL A 88 14.79 -15.64 -32.85
N SER A 89 14.22 -14.64 -33.54
CA SER A 89 12.82 -14.68 -34.04
C SER A 89 12.61 -15.82 -35.03
N ILE A 90 13.56 -15.99 -35.98
CA ILE A 90 13.50 -17.08 -36.97
C ILE A 90 13.56 -18.45 -36.27
N VAL A 91 14.38 -18.60 -35.25
CA VAL A 91 14.48 -19.82 -34.44
C VAL A 91 13.18 -20.08 -33.68
N LYS A 92 12.60 -19.04 -33.06
CA LYS A 92 11.30 -19.16 -32.36
C LYS A 92 10.17 -19.61 -33.30
N ASP A 93 10.11 -19.02 -34.51
CA ASP A 93 9.09 -19.33 -35.49
C ASP A 93 9.27 -20.77 -36.01
N TYR A 94 10.48 -21.21 -36.30
CA TYR A 94 10.76 -22.57 -36.74
C TYR A 94 10.47 -23.57 -35.62
N VAL A 95 10.92 -23.35 -34.38
CA VAL A 95 10.61 -24.25 -33.25
C VAL A 95 9.10 -24.31 -33.01
N ARG A 96 8.37 -23.22 -33.19
CA ARG A 96 6.90 -23.22 -33.12
C ARG A 96 6.25 -24.05 -34.23
N ALA A 97 6.80 -23.98 -35.45
CA ALA A 97 6.29 -24.72 -36.61
C ALA A 97 6.50 -26.21 -36.48
N ILE A 98 7.64 -26.67 -35.96
CA ILE A 98 7.97 -28.11 -35.84
C ILE A 98 7.46 -28.74 -34.55
N ARG A 99 7.17 -27.94 -33.51
CA ARG A 99 6.46 -28.44 -32.33
C ARG A 99 4.98 -28.48 -32.64
N PRO A 100 4.39 -29.67 -32.76
CA PRO A 100 2.95 -29.71 -32.84
C PRO A 100 2.40 -29.04 -31.57
N PRO A 101 1.41 -28.15 -31.67
CA PRO A 101 0.74 -27.64 -30.50
C PRO A 101 0.24 -28.87 -29.74
N ARG A 102 0.69 -29.02 -28.46
CA ARG A 102 0.10 -30.06 -27.58
C ARG A 102 -1.38 -29.72 -27.44
N ARG A 103 -2.19 -30.27 -28.32
CA ARG A 103 -3.66 -30.22 -28.22
C ARG A 103 -4.08 -31.36 -27.29
N GLU A 104 -3.69 -31.26 -26.01
CA GLU A 104 -4.30 -32.11 -25.00
C GLU A 104 -5.75 -31.64 -24.88
N ALA A 105 -6.66 -32.47 -25.32
CA ALA A 105 -8.08 -32.28 -25.06
C ALA A 105 -8.29 -32.37 -23.53
N PHE A 106 -8.97 -31.42 -22.96
CA PHE A 106 -9.33 -31.42 -21.53
C PHE A 106 -10.82 -31.19 -21.37
N LEU A 107 -11.39 -31.88 -20.40
CA LEU A 107 -12.79 -31.70 -20.05
C LEU A 107 -12.95 -30.33 -19.34
N THR A 108 -13.96 -29.60 -19.75
CA THR A 108 -14.39 -28.43 -19.01
C THR A 108 -15.00 -28.91 -17.69
N LEU A 109 -14.37 -28.58 -16.56
CA LEU A 109 -14.90 -28.92 -15.25
C LEU A 109 -16.24 -28.19 -15.05
N ALA A 110 -17.32 -28.95 -14.87
CA ALA A 110 -18.59 -28.43 -14.39
C ALA A 110 -18.66 -28.58 -12.88
N PHE A 111 -19.25 -27.62 -12.22
CA PHE A 111 -19.43 -27.60 -10.76
C PHE A 111 -20.90 -27.32 -10.44
N ALA A 112 -21.41 -28.00 -9.44
CA ALA A 112 -22.73 -27.75 -8.90
C ALA A 112 -22.76 -26.40 -8.13
N PRO A 113 -23.95 -25.81 -7.92
CA PRO A 113 -24.10 -24.64 -7.06
C PRO A 113 -23.53 -24.91 -5.66
N GLY A 114 -22.73 -23.99 -5.13
CA GLY A 114 -22.11 -24.08 -3.78
C GLY A 114 -20.98 -25.10 -3.64
N GLU A 115 -20.62 -25.85 -4.72
CA GLU A 115 -19.60 -26.89 -4.63
C GLU A 115 -18.21 -26.33 -4.40
N ALA A 116 -17.78 -25.32 -5.17
CA ALA A 116 -16.42 -24.83 -5.07
C ALA A 116 -16.27 -23.33 -5.34
N VAL A 117 -15.23 -22.77 -4.75
CA VAL A 117 -14.72 -21.43 -5.03
C VAL A 117 -13.24 -21.51 -5.36
N GLN A 118 -12.78 -20.69 -6.29
CA GLN A 118 -11.37 -20.57 -6.65
C GLN A 118 -10.80 -19.28 -6.09
N VAL A 119 -9.60 -19.35 -5.53
CA VAL A 119 -8.89 -18.18 -4.98
C VAL A 119 -7.49 -18.06 -5.55
N ASP A 120 -7.05 -16.83 -5.77
CA ASP A 120 -5.71 -16.53 -6.26
C ASP A 120 -5.26 -15.13 -5.85
N TRP A 121 -3.94 -14.86 -5.97
CA TRP A 121 -3.34 -13.56 -5.87
C TRP A 121 -3.06 -12.96 -7.26
N GLY A 122 -3.47 -11.70 -7.43
CA GLY A 122 -2.97 -10.86 -8.50
C GLY A 122 -1.96 -9.84 -7.98
N ALA A 123 -1.13 -9.32 -8.87
CA ALA A 123 -0.23 -8.20 -8.59
C ALA A 123 -0.39 -7.13 -9.67
N TRP A 124 -0.30 -5.86 -9.25
CA TRP A 124 -0.40 -4.69 -10.13
C TRP A 124 0.51 -3.57 -9.68
N GLY A 125 1.70 -3.47 -10.28
CA GLY A 125 2.63 -2.38 -10.02
C GLY A 125 2.90 -2.11 -8.53
N SER A 126 2.95 -0.84 -8.17
CA SER A 126 3.14 -0.35 -6.80
C SER A 126 2.30 0.89 -6.54
N ILE A 127 2.00 1.14 -5.28
CA ILE A 127 1.24 2.28 -4.80
C ILE A 127 2.02 3.01 -3.72
N ALA A 128 1.89 4.34 -3.67
CA ALA A 128 2.49 5.16 -2.62
C ALA A 128 1.79 4.92 -1.28
N VAL A 129 2.57 4.75 -0.21
CA VAL A 129 2.09 4.60 1.17
C VAL A 129 3.02 5.42 2.06
N GLY A 130 2.54 6.57 2.54
CA GLY A 130 3.39 7.52 3.25
C GLY A 130 4.59 7.95 2.39
N ASN A 131 5.79 7.77 2.92
CA ASN A 131 7.04 8.13 2.24
C ASN A 131 7.65 6.99 1.39
N THR A 132 6.95 5.87 1.22
CA THR A 132 7.46 4.70 0.49
C THR A 132 6.48 4.22 -0.58
N CYS A 133 6.97 3.37 -1.50
CA CYS A 133 6.13 2.63 -2.43
C CYS A 133 6.05 1.16 -2.01
N ARG A 134 4.84 0.61 -2.00
CA ARG A 134 4.56 -0.81 -1.74
C ARG A 134 4.02 -1.49 -2.97
N LYS A 135 4.40 -2.75 -3.17
CA LYS A 135 3.79 -3.57 -4.21
C LYS A 135 2.29 -3.69 -3.94
N LEU A 136 1.49 -3.38 -4.94
CA LEU A 136 0.05 -3.55 -4.87
C LEU A 136 -0.30 -4.98 -5.26
N SER A 137 -0.91 -5.71 -4.36
CA SER A 137 -1.43 -7.05 -4.58
C SER A 137 -2.94 -7.04 -4.38
N PHE A 138 -3.63 -7.99 -4.97
CA PHE A 138 -5.05 -8.18 -4.73
C PHE A 138 -5.39 -9.66 -4.64
N PHE A 139 -6.25 -9.96 -3.70
CA PHE A 139 -6.85 -11.28 -3.53
C PHE A 139 -8.11 -11.36 -4.39
N VAL A 140 -8.30 -12.48 -5.07
CA VAL A 140 -9.47 -12.73 -5.90
C VAL A 140 -10.12 -14.03 -5.45
N MET A 141 -11.42 -14.00 -5.26
CA MET A 141 -12.25 -15.16 -4.97
C MET A 141 -13.37 -15.22 -6.02
N VAL A 142 -13.51 -16.35 -6.70
CA VAL A 142 -14.51 -16.55 -7.78
C VAL A 142 -15.27 -17.83 -7.54
N LEU A 143 -16.58 -17.74 -7.36
CA LEU A 143 -17.46 -18.91 -7.29
C LEU A 143 -17.44 -19.67 -8.63
N THR A 144 -17.36 -20.98 -8.57
CA THR A 144 -17.16 -21.79 -9.79
C THR A 144 -18.43 -22.01 -10.60
N TYR A 145 -19.61 -21.87 -10.01
CA TYR A 145 -20.92 -21.95 -10.67
C TYR A 145 -21.35 -20.59 -11.20
N SER A 146 -21.68 -19.63 -10.33
CA SER A 146 -22.20 -18.33 -10.73
C SER A 146 -21.18 -17.40 -11.40
N ARG A 147 -19.89 -17.63 -11.21
CA ARG A 147 -18.82 -16.71 -11.60
C ARG A 147 -18.81 -15.39 -10.83
N LYS A 148 -19.63 -15.27 -9.80
CA LYS A 148 -19.57 -14.08 -8.92
C LYS A 148 -18.21 -14.00 -8.27
N MET A 149 -17.66 -12.78 -8.27
CA MET A 149 -16.29 -12.53 -7.78
C MET A 149 -16.27 -11.55 -6.62
N TYR A 150 -15.26 -11.74 -5.79
CA TYR A 150 -14.85 -10.82 -4.74
C TYR A 150 -13.38 -10.45 -4.96
N VAL A 151 -13.04 -9.20 -4.72
CA VAL A 151 -11.68 -8.67 -4.86
C VAL A 151 -11.36 -7.80 -3.64
N GLU A 152 -10.14 -7.94 -3.13
CA GLU A 152 -9.61 -7.10 -2.06
C GLU A 152 -8.14 -6.77 -2.31
N PHE A 153 -7.81 -5.48 -2.33
CA PHE A 153 -6.45 -4.99 -2.52
C PHE A 153 -5.69 -4.97 -1.21
N MET A 154 -4.41 -5.37 -1.26
CA MET A 154 -3.54 -5.51 -0.11
C MET A 154 -2.11 -5.10 -0.42
N LEU A 155 -1.39 -4.65 0.61
CA LEU A 155 0.00 -4.21 0.51
C LEU A 155 1.02 -5.31 0.82
N ALA A 156 0.55 -6.52 1.18
CA ALA A 156 1.39 -7.68 1.45
C ALA A 156 0.61 -8.98 1.23
N GLN A 157 1.30 -10.02 0.72
CA GLN A 157 0.75 -11.36 0.51
C GLN A 157 1.16 -12.29 1.66
N THR A 158 0.88 -11.88 2.89
CA THR A 158 1.20 -12.67 4.09
C THR A 158 0.04 -13.57 4.51
N MET A 159 0.29 -14.53 5.41
CA MET A 159 -0.73 -15.47 5.89
C MET A 159 -1.91 -14.72 6.55
N GLU A 160 -1.64 -13.74 7.38
CA GLU A 160 -2.68 -12.95 8.04
C GLU A 160 -3.56 -12.19 7.04
N ASN A 161 -2.98 -11.65 5.96
CA ASN A 161 -3.74 -11.00 4.89
C ASN A 161 -4.55 -12.02 4.08
N PHE A 162 -3.97 -13.19 3.79
CA PHE A 162 -4.63 -14.26 3.05
C PHE A 162 -5.87 -14.77 3.78
N LEU A 163 -5.75 -15.05 5.07
CA LEU A 163 -6.88 -15.51 5.89
C LEU A 163 -7.94 -14.42 6.09
N ALA A 164 -7.53 -13.16 6.29
CA ALA A 164 -8.45 -12.04 6.41
C ALA A 164 -9.25 -11.84 5.12
N ALA A 165 -8.60 -11.89 3.96
CA ALA A 165 -9.26 -11.79 2.66
C ALA A 165 -10.28 -12.92 2.41
N HIS A 166 -9.98 -14.15 2.88
CA HIS A 166 -10.96 -15.24 2.83
C HIS A 166 -12.18 -14.93 3.68
N ILE A 167 -12.00 -14.43 4.92
CA ILE A 167 -13.12 -14.07 5.81
C ILE A 167 -14.01 -13.02 5.15
N ASN A 168 -13.39 -11.97 4.59
CA ASN A 168 -14.11 -10.90 3.90
C ASN A 168 -14.83 -11.43 2.64
N GLY A 169 -14.17 -12.30 1.87
CA GLY A 169 -14.75 -12.96 0.71
C GLY A 169 -15.93 -13.89 1.08
N PHE A 170 -15.80 -14.66 2.17
CA PHE A 170 -16.88 -15.51 2.68
C PHE A 170 -18.09 -14.70 3.15
N ASN A 171 -17.85 -13.57 3.81
CA ASN A 171 -18.93 -12.65 4.19
C ASN A 171 -19.66 -12.06 2.97
N ALA A 172 -18.94 -11.82 1.87
CA ALA A 172 -19.52 -11.26 0.65
C ALA A 172 -20.21 -12.30 -0.24
N LEU A 173 -19.70 -13.54 -0.29
CA LEU A 173 -20.16 -14.57 -1.25
C LEU A 173 -20.88 -15.74 -0.58
N GLY A 174 -20.54 -16.10 0.66
CA GLY A 174 -20.86 -17.35 1.33
C GLY A 174 -19.69 -18.34 1.29
N VAL A 175 -19.77 -19.45 2.02
CA VAL A 175 -18.74 -20.49 2.09
C VAL A 175 -19.10 -21.66 1.21
N ALA A 176 -18.28 -21.95 0.18
CA ALA A 176 -18.43 -23.13 -0.66
C ALA A 176 -17.87 -24.38 0.04
N GLN A 177 -18.30 -25.57 -0.40
CA GLN A 177 -17.82 -26.85 0.16
C GLN A 177 -16.30 -27.02 -0.03
N LYS A 178 -15.76 -26.55 -1.17
CA LYS A 178 -14.34 -26.64 -1.52
C LYS A 178 -13.77 -25.28 -1.83
N VAL A 179 -12.56 -24.99 -1.31
CA VAL A 179 -11.77 -23.83 -1.70
C VAL A 179 -10.55 -24.30 -2.48
N ILE A 180 -10.55 -23.99 -3.78
CA ILE A 180 -9.49 -24.38 -4.70
C ILE A 180 -8.44 -23.27 -4.68
N VAL A 181 -7.23 -23.61 -4.21
CA VAL A 181 -6.07 -22.72 -4.14
C VAL A 181 -5.01 -23.14 -5.16
N ASP A 182 -4.27 -22.17 -5.70
CA ASP A 182 -3.01 -22.50 -6.37
C ASP A 182 -1.96 -22.93 -5.33
N ASN A 183 -0.80 -23.41 -5.79
CA ASN A 183 0.33 -23.80 -4.94
C ASN A 183 0.98 -22.57 -4.24
N LEU A 184 0.15 -21.75 -3.62
CA LEU A 184 0.54 -20.57 -2.86
C LEU A 184 1.19 -21.00 -1.56
N ARG A 185 2.37 -20.48 -1.25
CA ARG A 185 3.09 -20.78 0.01
C ARG A 185 2.29 -20.51 1.27
N SER A 186 1.32 -19.59 1.21
CA SER A 186 0.40 -19.32 2.31
C SER A 186 -0.58 -20.46 2.59
N ALA A 187 -0.92 -21.26 1.59
CA ALA A 187 -1.86 -22.38 1.72
C ALA A 187 -1.16 -23.73 1.62
N VAL A 188 -0.24 -23.90 0.68
CA VAL A 188 0.39 -25.17 0.32
C VAL A 188 1.89 -25.09 0.60
N LEU A 189 2.38 -25.94 1.50
CA LEU A 189 3.80 -26.01 1.86
C LEU A 189 4.60 -26.79 0.81
N LEU A 190 4.03 -27.90 0.33
CA LEU A 190 4.65 -28.78 -0.65
C LEU A 190 3.57 -29.46 -1.50
N HIS A 191 3.73 -29.46 -2.81
CA HIS A 191 2.92 -30.23 -3.74
C HIS A 191 3.80 -30.77 -4.85
N VAL A 192 4.06 -32.08 -4.80
CA VAL A 192 4.84 -32.82 -5.80
C VAL A 192 3.85 -33.53 -6.75
N ARG A 193 4.19 -33.57 -8.02
CA ARG A 193 3.35 -34.24 -9.03
C ARG A 193 3.13 -35.71 -8.68
N GLY A 194 1.88 -36.12 -8.50
CA GLY A 194 1.49 -37.50 -8.14
C GLY A 194 1.39 -37.75 -6.63
N GLU A 195 1.67 -36.78 -5.79
CA GLU A 195 1.53 -36.88 -4.33
C GLU A 195 0.40 -35.96 -3.82
N ALA A 196 -0.13 -36.29 -2.67
CA ALA A 196 -1.11 -35.43 -1.99
C ALA A 196 -0.47 -34.12 -1.54
N PRO A 197 -1.13 -32.97 -1.72
CA PRO A 197 -0.61 -31.67 -1.30
C PRO A 197 -0.50 -31.58 0.23
N ARG A 198 0.62 -31.01 0.73
CA ARG A 198 0.80 -30.69 2.14
C ARG A 198 0.38 -29.24 2.37
N PHE A 199 -0.77 -29.07 2.99
CA PHE A 199 -1.26 -27.74 3.35
C PHE A 199 -0.55 -27.19 4.60
N HIS A 200 -0.53 -25.87 4.71
CA HIS A 200 -0.04 -25.19 5.92
C HIS A 200 -0.99 -25.52 7.10
N PRO A 201 -0.49 -25.94 8.28
CA PRO A 201 -1.33 -26.35 9.40
C PRO A 201 -2.38 -25.30 9.78
N ARG A 202 -1.99 -24.04 9.82
CA ARG A 202 -2.90 -22.93 10.13
C ARG A 202 -4.00 -22.76 9.08
N TYR A 203 -3.74 -23.08 7.82
CA TYR A 203 -4.77 -23.07 6.77
C TYR A 203 -5.75 -24.24 6.92
N LEU A 204 -5.27 -25.39 7.39
CA LEU A 204 -6.13 -26.53 7.74
C LEU A 204 -7.04 -26.22 8.93
N ASP A 205 -6.51 -25.55 9.98
CA ASP A 205 -7.32 -25.10 11.11
C ASP A 205 -8.36 -24.07 10.69
N PHE A 206 -8.01 -23.17 9.79
CA PHE A 206 -8.92 -22.22 9.18
C PHE A 206 -10.00 -22.90 8.36
N ALA A 207 -9.65 -23.91 7.55
CA ALA A 207 -10.59 -24.69 6.75
C ALA A 207 -11.60 -25.45 7.64
N ARG A 208 -11.13 -26.07 8.73
CA ARG A 208 -11.99 -26.73 9.73
C ARG A 208 -12.94 -25.74 10.40
N HIS A 209 -12.46 -24.54 10.73
CA HIS A 209 -13.25 -23.50 11.39
C HIS A 209 -14.42 -23.02 10.55
N TYR A 210 -14.21 -22.90 9.22
CA TYR A 210 -15.25 -22.46 8.28
C TYR A 210 -15.97 -23.60 7.55
N GLY A 211 -15.58 -24.85 7.78
CA GLY A 211 -16.27 -26.04 7.25
C GLY A 211 -16.06 -26.30 5.78
N PHE A 212 -14.91 -25.91 5.18
CA PHE A 212 -14.60 -26.19 3.78
C PHE A 212 -13.43 -27.17 3.62
N GLU A 213 -13.39 -27.86 2.47
CA GLU A 213 -12.28 -28.69 2.05
C GLU A 213 -11.27 -27.85 1.24
N PRO A 214 -10.00 -27.73 1.67
CA PRO A 214 -8.97 -27.08 0.87
C PRO A 214 -8.49 -28.04 -0.25
N VAL A 215 -8.51 -27.56 -1.48
CA VAL A 215 -8.08 -28.32 -2.67
C VAL A 215 -6.94 -27.56 -3.36
N ALA A 216 -5.79 -28.21 -3.58
CA ALA A 216 -4.71 -27.61 -4.35
C ALA A 216 -4.84 -27.97 -5.83
N CYS A 217 -4.61 -27.01 -6.73
CA CYS A 217 -4.55 -27.26 -8.16
C CYS A 217 -3.41 -28.23 -8.49
N ASN A 218 -3.65 -29.21 -9.39
CA ASN A 218 -2.63 -30.12 -9.82
C ASN A 218 -1.46 -29.42 -10.52
N VAL A 219 -0.25 -29.87 -10.23
CA VAL A 219 0.98 -29.33 -10.82
C VAL A 219 0.96 -29.55 -12.34
N GLY A 220 1.03 -28.47 -13.12
CA GLY A 220 1.06 -28.50 -14.59
C GLY A 220 -0.30 -28.59 -15.30
N LYS A 221 -1.43 -28.57 -14.56
CA LYS A 221 -2.79 -28.56 -15.13
C LYS A 221 -3.44 -27.17 -14.99
N GLY A 222 -3.02 -26.22 -15.84
CA GLY A 222 -3.55 -24.84 -15.84
C GLY A 222 -5.06 -24.72 -16.09
N ASN A 223 -5.69 -25.72 -16.72
CA ASN A 223 -7.13 -25.77 -16.99
C ASN A 223 -7.99 -25.86 -15.72
N GLU A 224 -7.47 -26.40 -14.61
CA GLU A 224 -8.19 -26.46 -13.34
C GLU A 224 -8.31 -25.06 -12.69
N LYS A 225 -7.37 -24.16 -12.98
CA LYS A 225 -7.30 -22.79 -12.46
C LYS A 225 -7.92 -21.73 -13.39
N GLY A 226 -8.32 -22.09 -14.60
CA GLY A 226 -8.69 -21.15 -15.67
C GLY A 226 -9.80 -20.14 -15.35
N ARG A 227 -10.58 -20.32 -14.28
CA ARG A 227 -11.63 -19.38 -13.87
C ARG A 227 -11.07 -18.21 -13.11
N VAL A 228 -10.28 -18.46 -12.08
CA VAL A 228 -9.67 -17.39 -11.27
C VAL A 228 -8.57 -16.65 -12.04
N GLU A 229 -7.79 -17.33 -12.90
CA GLU A 229 -6.82 -16.68 -13.79
C GLU A 229 -7.49 -15.68 -14.74
N ARG A 230 -8.64 -16.07 -15.33
CA ARG A 230 -9.46 -15.14 -16.13
C ARG A 230 -10.04 -14.02 -15.29
N GLY A 231 -10.39 -14.29 -14.02
CA GLY A 231 -10.80 -13.27 -13.05
C GLY A 231 -9.68 -12.27 -12.78
N VAL A 232 -8.46 -12.73 -12.50
CA VAL A 232 -7.26 -11.88 -12.33
C VAL A 232 -7.01 -11.05 -13.60
N GLY A 233 -7.08 -11.68 -14.79
CA GLY A 233 -6.94 -10.98 -16.07
C GLY A 233 -8.02 -9.91 -16.25
N TYR A 234 -9.27 -10.23 -15.97
CA TYR A 234 -10.39 -9.30 -16.08
C TYR A 234 -10.25 -8.08 -15.15
N ILE A 235 -9.80 -8.27 -13.90
CA ILE A 235 -9.53 -7.18 -12.98
C ILE A 235 -8.44 -6.25 -13.54
N LYS A 236 -7.35 -6.84 -14.05
CA LYS A 236 -6.24 -6.06 -14.63
C LYS A 236 -6.66 -5.27 -15.87
N GLU A 237 -7.46 -5.87 -16.75
CA GLU A 237 -7.84 -5.28 -18.02
C GLU A 237 -9.01 -4.29 -17.90
N ASN A 238 -9.97 -4.56 -17.02
CA ASN A 238 -11.21 -3.80 -16.95
C ASN A 238 -11.23 -2.80 -15.78
N PHE A 239 -10.68 -3.16 -14.62
CA PHE A 239 -10.67 -2.26 -13.46
C PHE A 239 -9.39 -1.43 -13.36
N LEU A 240 -8.22 -2.07 -13.52
CA LEU A 240 -6.93 -1.42 -13.22
C LEU A 240 -6.31 -0.71 -14.43
N ARG A 241 -6.53 -1.19 -15.64
CA ARG A 241 -5.95 -0.57 -16.84
C ARG A 241 -6.55 0.80 -17.10
N GLY A 242 -5.73 1.83 -17.13
CA GLY A 242 -6.15 3.22 -17.33
C GLY A 242 -6.73 3.89 -16.08
N LEU A 243 -6.75 3.19 -14.93
CA LEU A 243 -7.14 3.79 -13.66
C LEU A 243 -5.96 4.58 -13.06
N ASP A 244 -6.17 5.87 -12.83
CA ASP A 244 -5.30 6.64 -11.94
C ASP A 244 -5.52 6.12 -10.52
N LEU A 245 -4.54 5.37 -10.00
CA LEU A 245 -4.68 4.70 -8.71
C LEU A 245 -4.97 5.72 -7.60
N PRO A 246 -6.13 5.64 -6.95
CA PRO A 246 -6.41 6.50 -5.80
C PRO A 246 -5.54 6.09 -4.61
N PRO A 247 -5.50 6.87 -3.52
CA PRO A 247 -4.88 6.45 -2.26
C PRO A 247 -5.38 5.07 -1.83
N PHE A 248 -4.50 4.25 -1.24
CA PHE A 248 -4.83 2.86 -0.90
C PHE A 248 -6.15 2.71 -0.11
N ALA A 249 -6.44 3.65 0.80
CA ALA A 249 -7.68 3.64 1.59
C ALA A 249 -8.96 3.72 0.73
N ALA A 250 -8.90 4.36 -0.44
CA ALA A 250 -10.04 4.50 -1.34
C ALA A 250 -10.15 3.37 -2.38
N LEU A 251 -9.08 2.56 -2.54
CA LEU A 251 -9.01 1.55 -3.61
C LEU A 251 -10.00 0.40 -3.38
N ASN A 252 -10.10 -0.13 -2.16
CA ASN A 252 -11.05 -1.21 -1.85
C ASN A 252 -12.51 -0.75 -1.96
N PRO A 253 -12.93 0.42 -1.44
CA PRO A 253 -14.26 0.98 -1.73
C PRO A 253 -14.56 1.10 -3.23
N ALA A 254 -13.62 1.62 -4.03
CA ALA A 254 -13.79 1.72 -5.48
C ALA A 254 -13.95 0.34 -6.15
N ALA A 255 -13.19 -0.66 -5.70
CA ALA A 255 -13.31 -2.02 -6.19
C ALA A 255 -14.67 -2.65 -5.86
N GLN A 256 -15.23 -2.40 -4.67
CA GLN A 256 -16.58 -2.87 -4.30
C GLN A 256 -17.65 -2.26 -5.21
N VAL A 257 -17.61 -0.94 -5.44
CA VAL A 257 -18.53 -0.28 -6.37
C VAL A 257 -18.42 -0.90 -7.78
N TRP A 258 -17.20 -1.12 -8.28
CA TRP A 258 -16.99 -1.77 -9.57
C TRP A 258 -17.50 -3.20 -9.61
N LEU A 259 -17.33 -3.99 -8.53
CA LEU A 259 -17.86 -5.34 -8.44
C LEU A 259 -19.39 -5.36 -8.54
N GLU A 260 -20.07 -4.43 -7.88
CA GLU A 260 -21.52 -4.35 -7.83
C GLU A 260 -22.13 -3.76 -9.10
N SER A 261 -21.48 -2.76 -9.70
CA SER A 261 -22.03 -2.04 -10.85
C SER A 261 -21.58 -2.57 -12.20
N VAL A 262 -20.44 -3.28 -12.27
CA VAL A 262 -19.85 -3.74 -13.53
C VAL A 262 -19.58 -5.25 -13.51
N ALA A 263 -18.72 -5.72 -12.61
CA ALA A 263 -18.16 -7.06 -12.72
C ALA A 263 -19.20 -8.17 -12.52
N ASN A 264 -20.05 -8.04 -11.50
CA ASN A 264 -21.02 -9.07 -11.13
C ASN A 264 -22.40 -8.94 -11.85
N VAL A 265 -22.61 -7.82 -12.58
CA VAL A 265 -23.85 -7.58 -13.34
C VAL A 265 -23.69 -7.73 -14.85
N ARG A 266 -22.46 -7.89 -15.36
CA ARG A 266 -22.21 -8.12 -16.78
C ARG A 266 -22.75 -9.45 -17.26
N MET A 267 -23.09 -9.57 -18.54
CA MET A 267 -23.32 -10.86 -19.18
C MET A 267 -22.00 -11.62 -19.28
N HIS A 268 -21.91 -12.77 -18.62
CA HIS A 268 -20.69 -13.57 -18.60
C HIS A 268 -20.58 -14.42 -19.86
N GLY A 269 -19.44 -14.33 -20.57
CA GLY A 269 -19.24 -14.94 -21.89
C GLY A 269 -19.33 -16.48 -21.95
N THR A 270 -19.22 -17.18 -20.81
CA THR A 270 -19.33 -18.65 -20.76
C THR A 270 -20.67 -19.12 -20.24
N THR A 271 -21.26 -18.44 -19.25
CA THR A 271 -22.55 -18.84 -18.64
C THR A 271 -23.73 -18.19 -19.35
N HIS A 272 -23.49 -17.13 -20.13
CA HIS A 272 -24.51 -16.33 -20.79
C HIS A 272 -25.59 -15.77 -19.84
N CYS A 273 -25.22 -15.65 -18.55
CA CYS A 273 -26.03 -15.09 -17.49
C CYS A 273 -25.23 -14.05 -16.71
N ARG A 274 -25.91 -13.22 -15.94
CA ARG A 274 -25.26 -12.30 -15.01
C ARG A 274 -24.79 -13.07 -13.78
N PRO A 275 -23.53 -12.91 -13.31
CA PRO A 275 -23.05 -13.57 -12.10
C PRO A 275 -23.93 -13.31 -10.86
N ALA A 276 -24.50 -12.13 -10.73
CA ALA A 276 -25.39 -11.78 -9.64
C ALA A 276 -26.70 -12.60 -9.63
N ASP A 277 -27.29 -12.86 -10.82
CA ASP A 277 -28.51 -13.63 -10.97
C ASP A 277 -28.27 -15.10 -10.63
N LEU A 278 -27.23 -15.70 -11.18
CA LEU A 278 -26.83 -17.09 -10.84
C LEU A 278 -26.44 -17.23 -9.38
N TRP A 279 -25.86 -16.21 -8.76
CA TRP A 279 -25.55 -16.26 -7.34
C TRP A 279 -26.80 -16.22 -6.46
N ALA A 280 -27.88 -15.61 -6.89
CA ALA A 280 -29.15 -15.67 -6.15
C ALA A 280 -29.66 -17.11 -5.99
N GLU A 281 -29.39 -17.97 -6.95
CA GLU A 281 -29.62 -19.41 -6.87
C GLU A 281 -28.52 -20.11 -6.03
N GLU A 282 -27.23 -19.89 -6.36
CA GLU A 282 -26.08 -20.55 -5.73
C GLU A 282 -26.01 -20.31 -4.23
N ARG A 283 -26.38 -19.11 -3.76
CA ARG A 283 -26.32 -18.76 -2.32
C ARG A 283 -27.14 -19.67 -1.42
N LEU A 284 -28.17 -20.35 -1.96
CA LEU A 284 -28.98 -21.30 -1.21
C LEU A 284 -28.24 -22.61 -0.89
N HIS A 285 -27.17 -22.86 -1.63
CA HIS A 285 -26.30 -24.05 -1.51
C HIS A 285 -24.96 -23.74 -0.82
N LEU A 286 -24.70 -22.47 -0.51
CA LEU A 286 -23.51 -22.05 0.23
C LEU A 286 -23.76 -22.18 1.74
N GLN A 287 -22.71 -22.52 2.48
CA GLN A 287 -22.76 -22.60 3.92
C GLN A 287 -22.75 -21.20 4.53
N ALA A 288 -23.44 -21.04 5.66
CA ALA A 288 -23.37 -19.83 6.43
C ALA A 288 -21.95 -19.61 7.01
N VAL A 289 -21.53 -18.36 7.04
CA VAL A 289 -20.22 -18.00 7.66
C VAL A 289 -20.32 -18.24 9.17
N ASN A 290 -19.28 -18.85 9.75
CA ASN A 290 -19.18 -19.01 11.18
C ASN A 290 -19.22 -17.62 11.86
N PRO A 291 -20.15 -17.37 12.79
CA PRO A 291 -20.30 -16.07 13.44
C PRO A 291 -19.11 -15.69 14.33
N ARG A 292 -18.29 -16.67 14.75
CA ARG A 292 -17.05 -16.42 15.48
C ARG A 292 -15.91 -16.30 14.46
N PRO A 293 -15.31 -15.10 14.27
CA PRO A 293 -14.21 -14.95 13.31
C PRO A 293 -12.99 -15.73 13.78
N PHE A 294 -12.30 -16.37 12.81
CA PHE A 294 -11.02 -17.01 13.07
C PHE A 294 -9.96 -15.95 13.40
N ASP A 295 -9.11 -16.22 14.38
CA ASP A 295 -8.00 -15.32 14.74
C ASP A 295 -6.89 -15.39 13.69
N VAL A 296 -6.86 -14.41 12.79
CA VAL A 296 -5.88 -14.32 11.70
C VAL A 296 -4.53 -13.75 12.14
N GLY A 297 -4.40 -13.26 13.38
CA GLY A 297 -3.19 -12.61 13.89
C GLY A 297 -1.96 -13.53 13.85
N ARG A 298 -0.87 -13.08 13.21
CA ARG A 298 0.42 -13.77 13.22
C ARG A 298 1.11 -13.55 14.56
N VAL A 299 1.43 -14.64 15.25
CA VAL A 299 2.10 -14.59 16.55
C VAL A 299 3.62 -14.59 16.36
N LEU A 300 4.30 -13.64 17.01
CA LEU A 300 5.74 -13.47 16.98
C LEU A 300 6.26 -13.18 18.39
N SER A 301 7.42 -13.73 18.74
CA SER A 301 8.15 -13.31 19.93
C SER A 301 8.99 -12.09 19.58
N VAL A 302 8.88 -11.02 20.36
CA VAL A 302 9.62 -9.77 20.20
C VAL A 302 10.19 -9.33 21.55
N ARG A 303 11.19 -8.48 21.54
CA ARG A 303 11.74 -7.87 22.77
C ARG A 303 11.67 -6.35 22.66
N ALA A 304 11.15 -5.69 23.68
CA ALA A 304 11.21 -4.24 23.76
C ALA A 304 12.66 -3.78 24.05
N ASN A 305 13.12 -2.77 23.35
CA ASN A 305 14.43 -2.19 23.60
C ASN A 305 14.41 -1.26 24.85
N ARG A 306 15.55 -0.67 25.22
CA ARG A 306 15.64 0.27 26.34
C ARG A 306 14.83 1.56 26.15
N GLN A 307 14.47 1.88 24.92
CA GLN A 307 13.59 2.99 24.57
C GLN A 307 12.11 2.56 24.50
N PHE A 308 11.76 1.39 25.09
CA PHE A 308 10.42 0.80 25.11
C PHE A 308 9.78 0.72 23.71
N ARG A 309 10.59 0.31 22.69
CA ARG A 309 10.16 0.06 21.31
C ARG A 309 10.34 -1.40 20.94
N ILE A 310 9.32 -1.96 20.28
CA ILE A 310 9.43 -3.20 19.50
C ILE A 310 9.59 -2.84 18.03
N THR A 311 10.22 -3.73 17.25
CA THR A 311 10.41 -3.55 15.81
C THR A 311 9.57 -4.56 15.04
N PHE A 312 8.81 -4.08 14.06
CA PHE A 312 8.04 -4.91 13.14
C PHE A 312 7.95 -4.22 11.76
N ASP A 313 8.17 -4.97 10.67
CA ASP A 313 8.13 -4.46 9.27
C ASP A 313 8.94 -3.17 9.04
N SER A 314 10.16 -3.08 9.62
CA SER A 314 11.06 -1.91 9.58
C SER A 314 10.56 -0.69 10.38
N ASN A 315 9.44 -0.80 11.07
CA ASN A 315 8.87 0.26 11.92
C ASN A 315 9.07 -0.05 13.39
N ARG A 316 9.10 0.99 14.20
CA ARG A 316 9.20 0.92 15.66
C ARG A 316 7.85 1.29 16.26
N TYR A 317 7.41 0.52 17.24
CA TYR A 317 6.16 0.74 17.95
C TYR A 317 6.41 0.78 19.45
N SER A 318 5.89 1.77 20.14
CA SER A 318 6.07 1.90 21.57
C SER A 318 5.26 0.87 22.35
N VAL A 319 5.77 0.53 23.50
CA VAL A 319 5.04 -0.21 24.55
C VAL A 319 5.15 0.59 25.86
N PRO A 320 4.30 0.35 26.88
CA PRO A 320 4.46 1.04 28.16
C PRO A 320 5.87 0.90 28.70
N ALA A 321 6.46 1.99 29.16
CA ALA A 321 7.88 2.09 29.53
C ALA A 321 8.32 1.03 30.55
N ARG A 322 7.39 0.54 31.41
CA ARG A 322 7.64 -0.53 32.37
C ARG A 322 8.08 -1.85 31.74
N PHE A 323 7.78 -2.07 30.46
CA PHE A 323 8.15 -3.28 29.71
C PHE A 323 9.45 -3.13 28.91
N ALA A 324 10.22 -2.06 29.11
CA ALA A 324 11.52 -1.91 28.48
C ALA A 324 12.45 -3.08 28.84
N GLY A 325 13.01 -3.74 27.80
CA GLY A 325 13.87 -4.92 27.96
C GLY A 325 13.14 -6.25 28.13
N TYR A 326 11.82 -6.27 28.28
CA TYR A 326 11.05 -7.49 28.47
C TYR A 326 10.82 -8.25 27.15
N PRO A 327 10.75 -9.59 27.19
CA PRO A 327 10.21 -10.39 26.10
C PRO A 327 8.69 -10.21 26.06
N LEU A 328 8.14 -10.00 24.86
CA LEU A 328 6.74 -9.75 24.62
C LEU A 328 6.25 -10.61 23.46
N THR A 329 4.95 -10.85 23.41
CA THR A 329 4.29 -11.52 22.29
C THR A 329 3.58 -10.50 21.42
N LEU A 330 3.95 -10.44 20.14
CA LEU A 330 3.29 -9.60 19.13
C LEU A 330 2.30 -10.44 18.33
N LYS A 331 1.03 -10.03 18.29
CA LYS A 331 0.04 -10.50 17.30
C LYS A 331 -0.12 -9.45 16.22
N ALA A 332 0.34 -9.77 15.01
CA ALA A 332 0.26 -8.89 13.85
C ALA A 332 -0.95 -9.25 12.99
N TYR A 333 -1.88 -8.31 12.84
CA TYR A 333 -3.04 -8.38 11.95
C TYR A 333 -2.81 -7.52 10.69
N PRO A 334 -3.65 -7.59 9.66
CA PRO A 334 -3.54 -6.72 8.48
C PRO A 334 -3.62 -5.22 8.81
N ASP A 335 -4.44 -4.85 9.79
CA ASP A 335 -4.79 -3.46 10.14
C ASP A 335 -4.14 -2.98 11.45
N ARG A 336 -3.73 -3.89 12.33
CA ARG A 336 -3.29 -3.55 13.68
C ARG A 336 -2.23 -4.50 14.21
N LEU A 337 -1.54 -4.02 15.23
CA LEU A 337 -0.59 -4.78 16.05
C LEU A 337 -1.08 -4.81 17.48
N CYS A 338 -1.12 -5.98 18.09
CA CYS A 338 -1.46 -6.18 19.50
C CYS A 338 -0.26 -6.78 20.20
N VAL A 339 0.24 -6.12 21.24
CA VAL A 339 1.39 -6.55 22.01
C VAL A 339 0.93 -7.05 23.36
N TYR A 340 1.39 -8.24 23.73
CA TYR A 340 1.02 -8.90 24.97
C TYR A 340 2.26 -9.18 25.84
N HIS A 341 2.11 -8.99 27.13
CA HIS A 341 3.00 -9.55 28.13
C HIS A 341 2.25 -10.69 28.80
N GLU A 342 2.74 -11.91 28.63
CA GLU A 342 1.99 -13.12 29.02
C GLU A 342 0.60 -13.16 28.34
N GLN A 343 -0.47 -12.93 29.10
CA GLN A 343 -1.85 -12.91 28.61
C GLN A 343 -2.47 -11.49 28.60
N GLU A 344 -1.76 -10.51 29.18
CA GLU A 344 -2.22 -9.11 29.25
C GLU A 344 -1.93 -8.36 27.96
N LEU A 345 -2.94 -7.72 27.36
CA LEU A 345 -2.76 -6.80 26.24
C LEU A 345 -2.12 -5.50 26.77
N VAL A 346 -0.87 -5.23 26.44
CA VAL A 346 -0.12 -4.09 26.97
C VAL A 346 -0.04 -2.91 25.99
N ALA A 347 -0.17 -3.17 24.68
CA ALA A 347 -0.21 -2.12 23.67
C ALA A 347 -0.99 -2.55 22.43
N ARG A 348 -1.65 -1.58 21.77
CA ARG A 348 -2.34 -1.76 20.50
C ARG A 348 -2.02 -0.58 19.59
N HIS A 349 -1.55 -0.87 18.37
CA HIS A 349 -1.24 0.13 17.37
C HIS A 349 -1.91 -0.16 16.05
N VAL A 350 -2.20 0.87 15.27
CA VAL A 350 -2.51 0.72 13.85
C VAL A 350 -1.25 0.26 13.14
N ARG A 351 -1.36 -0.78 12.30
CA ARG A 351 -0.23 -1.27 11.51
C ARG A 351 0.12 -0.27 10.42
N SER A 352 1.36 0.19 10.41
CA SER A 352 1.88 1.03 9.32
C SER A 352 2.54 0.15 8.25
N TYR A 353 2.20 0.40 7.01
CA TYR A 353 2.87 -0.16 5.83
C TYR A 353 3.91 0.80 5.23
N ASP A 354 4.11 1.99 5.81
CA ASP A 354 5.26 2.85 5.55
C ASP A 354 6.54 2.22 6.12
N ARG A 355 7.70 2.83 5.92
CA ARG A 355 8.98 2.33 6.42
C ARG A 355 9.63 3.32 7.37
N HIS A 356 10.40 2.78 8.32
CA HIS A 356 11.24 3.54 9.26
C HIS A 356 10.45 4.53 10.10
N GLN A 357 9.17 4.25 10.35
CA GLN A 357 8.32 5.05 11.21
C GLN A 357 8.57 4.71 12.69
N ASP A 358 8.50 5.71 13.54
CA ASP A 358 8.45 5.55 14.99
C ASP A 358 7.05 5.92 15.49
N ILE A 359 6.26 4.90 15.80
CA ILE A 359 4.86 5.05 16.18
C ILE A 359 4.78 4.97 17.70
N GLU A 360 4.51 6.10 18.32
CA GLU A 360 4.41 6.23 19.77
C GLU A 360 2.97 6.47 20.23
N ASP A 361 2.57 5.72 21.23
CA ASP A 361 1.38 6.03 22.03
C ASP A 361 1.81 7.00 23.12
N PRO A 362 1.18 8.21 23.24
CA PRO A 362 1.54 9.22 24.23
C PRO A 362 1.44 8.76 25.68
N ASP A 363 0.68 7.71 25.95
CA ASP A 363 0.48 7.17 27.30
C ASP A 363 1.66 6.28 27.75
N HIS A 364 2.40 5.71 26.83
CA HIS A 364 3.48 4.78 27.13
C HIS A 364 4.65 5.39 27.92
N PRO A 365 5.09 6.66 27.68
CA PRO A 365 6.15 7.29 28.47
C PRO A 365 5.68 7.96 29.76
N LYS A 366 4.37 8.02 30.07
CA LYS A 366 3.82 8.78 31.20
C LYS A 366 4.52 8.51 32.54
N VAL A 367 4.81 7.25 32.83
CA VAL A 367 5.48 6.85 34.09
C VAL A 367 6.89 7.44 34.18
N LEU A 368 7.67 7.39 33.09
CA LEU A 368 9.00 7.98 33.04
C LEU A 368 8.97 9.51 33.12
N LEU A 369 8.01 10.14 32.48
CA LEU A 369 7.83 11.58 32.56
C LEU A 369 7.44 12.03 33.96
N ALA A 370 6.58 11.29 34.64
CA ALA A 370 6.24 11.53 36.05
C ALA A 370 7.48 11.36 36.95
N GLN A 371 8.24 10.28 36.79
CA GLN A 371 9.49 10.07 37.53
C GLN A 371 10.50 11.21 37.28
N ARG A 372 10.68 11.65 36.04
CA ARG A 372 11.54 12.79 35.72
C ARG A 372 11.07 14.10 36.38
N ARG A 373 9.77 14.36 36.39
CA ARG A 373 9.19 15.52 37.07
C ARG A 373 9.46 15.45 38.57
N HIS A 374 9.17 14.33 39.20
CA HIS A 374 9.44 14.12 40.62
C HIS A 374 10.93 14.25 40.96
N ALA A 375 11.82 13.66 40.16
CA ALA A 375 13.25 13.78 40.34
C ALA A 375 13.74 15.22 40.17
N HIS A 376 13.22 15.95 39.19
CA HIS A 376 13.52 17.37 38.99
C HIS A 376 13.01 18.24 40.17
N ASP A 377 11.78 18.00 40.60
CA ASP A 377 11.18 18.73 41.74
C ASP A 377 11.92 18.43 43.04
N ALA A 378 12.33 17.17 43.26
CA ALA A 378 13.17 16.82 44.39
C ALA A 378 14.56 17.49 44.33
N HIS A 379 15.15 17.61 43.14
CA HIS A 379 16.42 18.32 42.94
C HIS A 379 16.27 19.82 43.22
N VAL A 380 15.20 20.45 42.69
CA VAL A 380 14.89 21.87 42.99
C VAL A 380 14.70 22.11 44.46
N LEU A 381 13.92 21.26 45.13
CA LEU A 381 13.72 21.34 46.57
C LEU A 381 15.04 21.21 47.34
N LYS A 382 15.85 20.21 47.01
CA LYS A 382 17.18 19.99 47.62
C LYS A 382 18.10 21.24 47.43
N ARG A 383 18.16 21.79 46.20
CA ARG A 383 18.97 22.98 45.88
C ARG A 383 18.47 24.17 46.67
N PHE A 384 17.13 24.39 46.74
CA PHE A 384 16.53 25.46 47.51
C PHE A 384 16.86 25.37 49.02
N LEU A 385 16.66 24.17 49.58
CA LEU A 385 16.96 23.93 51.03
C LEU A 385 18.45 24.12 51.33
N GLY A 386 19.33 23.89 50.36
CA GLY A 386 20.75 24.11 50.45
C GLY A 386 21.19 25.58 50.42
N LEU A 387 20.31 26.50 50.04
CA LEU A 387 20.65 27.94 49.99
C LEU A 387 20.94 28.54 51.38
N SER A 388 20.12 28.17 52.37
CA SER A 388 20.22 28.73 53.72
C SER A 388 19.45 27.87 54.72
N PRO A 389 19.85 27.85 56.01
CA PRO A 389 19.04 27.26 57.08
C PRO A 389 17.62 27.81 57.17
N LEU A 390 17.41 29.05 56.75
CA LEU A 390 16.09 29.72 56.71
C LEU A 390 15.18 29.17 55.58
N ALA A 391 15.72 28.55 54.55
CA ALA A 391 14.98 28.04 53.45
C ALA A 391 13.93 27.00 53.86
N THR A 392 14.20 26.20 54.88
CA THR A 392 13.24 25.21 55.42
C THR A 392 12.00 25.92 56.00
N LYS A 393 12.17 27.04 56.74
CA LYS A 393 11.09 27.83 57.33
C LYS A 393 10.28 28.50 56.21
N TYR A 394 10.96 29.05 55.21
CA TYR A 394 10.32 29.64 54.04
C TYR A 394 9.50 28.65 53.23
N HIS A 395 10.05 27.43 53.02
CA HIS A 395 9.34 26.37 52.35
C HIS A 395 8.05 25.94 53.08
N ALA A 396 8.09 25.85 54.43
CA ALA A 396 6.93 25.54 55.23
C ALA A 396 5.82 26.62 55.07
N GLY A 397 6.20 27.91 55.14
CA GLY A 397 5.25 29.01 54.91
C GLY A 397 4.71 29.06 53.47
N LEU A 398 5.51 28.66 52.48
CA LEU A 398 5.07 28.55 51.10
C LEU A 398 4.02 27.44 50.93
N LEU A 399 4.19 26.29 51.59
CA LEU A 399 3.23 25.18 51.57
C LEU A 399 1.89 25.56 52.20
N GLU A 400 1.92 26.29 53.29
CA GLU A 400 0.71 26.71 54.00
C GLU A 400 -0.10 27.77 53.23
N ARG A 401 0.56 28.66 52.51
CA ARG A 401 -0.09 29.85 51.91
C ARG A 401 -0.25 29.80 50.41
N ARG A 402 0.36 28.82 49.71
CA ARG A 402 0.34 28.73 48.25
C ARG A 402 0.06 27.31 47.75
N GLY A 403 -0.90 27.18 46.86
CA GLY A 403 -1.30 25.88 46.27
C GLY A 403 -0.25 25.27 45.33
N ASN A 404 0.76 26.03 44.86
CA ASN A 404 1.79 25.55 43.93
C ASN A 404 3.19 25.97 44.37
N ALA A 405 3.59 25.51 45.56
CA ALA A 405 4.86 25.85 46.18
C ALA A 405 6.06 25.52 45.28
N ILE A 406 6.07 24.38 44.59
CA ILE A 406 7.18 23.93 43.73
C ILE A 406 7.46 24.89 42.56
N SER A 407 6.44 25.56 42.03
CA SER A 407 6.60 26.58 40.99
C SER A 407 7.38 27.78 41.50
N HIS A 408 7.07 28.25 42.74
CA HIS A 408 7.80 29.33 43.37
C HIS A 408 9.24 28.91 43.68
N LEU A 409 9.47 27.67 44.17
CA LEU A 409 10.84 27.19 44.43
C LEU A 409 11.68 27.17 43.16
N ARG A 410 11.14 26.72 42.01
CA ARG A 410 11.86 26.72 40.73
C ARG A 410 12.31 28.12 40.32
N LYS A 411 11.42 29.13 40.48
CA LYS A 411 11.74 30.53 40.18
C LYS A 411 12.81 31.08 41.13
N ILE A 412 12.71 30.77 42.43
CA ILE A 412 13.70 31.24 43.42
C ILE A 412 15.07 30.60 43.18
N VAL A 413 15.12 29.32 42.87
CA VAL A 413 16.39 28.62 42.49
C VAL A 413 16.99 29.26 41.23
N ALA A 414 16.15 29.53 40.20
CA ALA A 414 16.62 30.22 39.00
C ALA A 414 17.17 31.64 39.30
N LEU A 415 16.53 32.38 40.21
CA LEU A 415 17.06 33.67 40.65
C LEU A 415 18.43 33.53 41.39
N ALA A 416 18.61 32.43 42.16
CA ALA A 416 19.88 32.14 42.80
C ALA A 416 20.99 31.81 41.79
N ASP A 417 20.64 31.06 40.73
CA ASP A 417 21.58 30.76 39.67
C ASP A 417 21.96 31.96 38.80
N ILE A 418 21.07 32.99 38.72
CA ILE A 418 21.32 34.23 37.97
C ILE A 418 22.06 35.29 38.83
N HIS A 419 21.60 35.53 40.05
CA HIS A 419 22.06 36.62 40.87
C HIS A 419 23.03 36.21 41.99
N GLY A 420 23.26 34.90 42.17
CA GLY A 420 24.06 34.33 43.22
C GLY A 420 23.30 34.04 44.52
N ASP A 421 23.75 33.00 45.23
CA ASP A 421 23.09 32.51 46.45
C ASP A 421 22.97 33.57 47.55
N GLU A 422 24.01 34.37 47.78
CA GLU A 422 24.02 35.39 48.83
C GLU A 422 22.91 36.45 48.66
N VAL A 423 22.68 36.90 47.44
CA VAL A 423 21.66 37.89 47.09
C VAL A 423 20.27 37.38 47.37
N VAL A 424 20.02 36.12 46.97
CA VAL A 424 18.71 35.48 47.19
C VAL A 424 18.50 35.14 48.66
N VAL A 425 19.53 34.72 49.39
CA VAL A 425 19.44 34.44 50.84
C VAL A 425 19.08 35.71 51.64
N ARG A 426 19.65 36.86 51.28
CA ARG A 426 19.25 38.14 51.88
C ARG A 426 17.78 38.46 51.58
N ALA A 427 17.33 38.29 50.35
CA ALA A 427 15.93 38.50 49.97
C ALA A 427 14.98 37.50 50.68
N LEU A 428 15.37 36.26 50.88
CA LEU A 428 14.65 35.27 51.67
C LEU A 428 14.51 35.64 53.14
N THR A 429 15.57 36.22 53.72
CA THR A 429 15.56 36.69 55.12
C THR A 429 14.52 37.80 55.32
N ASP A 430 14.50 38.80 54.44
CA ASP A 430 13.53 39.88 54.49
C ASP A 430 12.11 39.39 54.24
N ALA A 431 11.94 38.52 53.21
CA ALA A 431 10.65 37.96 52.89
C ALA A 431 10.06 37.16 54.07
N LEU A 432 10.89 36.44 54.82
CA LEU A 432 10.48 35.78 56.07
C LEU A 432 10.06 36.78 57.17
N ALA A 433 10.78 37.88 57.33
CA ALA A 433 10.46 38.89 58.32
C ALA A 433 9.10 39.57 58.05
N PHE A 434 8.72 39.72 56.78
CA PHE A 434 7.44 40.25 56.34
C PHE A 434 6.37 39.18 56.03
N GLU A 435 6.64 37.92 56.32
CA GLU A 435 5.76 36.77 56.04
C GLU A 435 5.26 36.72 54.55
N ALA A 436 6.09 37.18 53.62
CA ALA A 436 5.78 37.28 52.20
C ALA A 436 6.31 36.07 51.44
N PHE A 437 5.43 35.09 51.23
CA PHE A 437 5.78 33.79 50.61
C PHE A 437 5.42 33.80 49.12
N SER A 438 6.29 34.34 48.26
CA SER A 438 6.15 34.23 46.79
C SER A 438 7.49 34.49 46.08
N SER A 439 7.68 33.88 44.94
CA SER A 439 8.83 34.10 44.06
C SER A 439 8.88 35.52 43.52
N GLU A 440 7.73 36.12 43.26
CA GLU A 440 7.57 37.47 42.76
C GLU A 440 8.07 38.50 43.73
N TYR A 441 7.83 38.28 45.05
CA TYR A 441 8.32 39.17 46.09
C TYR A 441 9.85 39.09 46.24
N ILE A 442 10.42 37.88 46.14
CA ILE A 442 11.88 37.67 46.14
C ILE A 442 12.52 38.40 44.95
N ASP A 443 11.97 38.23 43.77
CA ASP A 443 12.43 38.90 42.54
C ASP A 443 12.37 40.43 42.71
N HIS A 444 11.24 40.97 43.23
CA HIS A 444 11.10 42.39 43.51
C HIS A 444 12.16 42.91 44.48
N LEU A 445 12.43 42.22 45.59
CA LEU A 445 13.47 42.60 46.55
C LEU A 445 14.87 42.64 45.91
N ILE A 446 15.17 41.67 45.03
CA ILE A 446 16.44 41.63 44.30
C ILE A 446 16.54 42.83 43.35
N GLN A 447 15.48 43.12 42.58
CA GLN A 447 15.44 44.25 41.64
C GLN A 447 15.54 45.62 42.34
N VAL A 448 14.82 45.83 43.45
CA VAL A 448 14.86 47.09 44.22
C VAL A 448 16.26 47.37 44.78
N ARG A 449 16.96 46.32 45.27
CA ARG A 449 18.33 46.41 45.72
C ARG A 449 19.34 46.66 44.62
N GLY A 450 19.12 46.05 43.46
CA GLY A 450 19.94 46.31 42.28
C GLY A 450 19.84 47.76 41.76
N ARG A 451 18.65 48.41 41.94
CA ARG A 451 18.43 49.83 41.56
C ARG A 451 19.11 50.80 42.45
N GLN A 452 19.59 50.40 43.65
CA GLN A 452 20.38 51.27 44.56
C GLN A 452 21.85 51.42 44.14
N LEU A 453 22.30 50.69 43.11
CA LEU A 453 23.54 51.03 42.44
C LEU A 453 23.30 52.32 41.65
N PRO A 454 24.22 53.35 41.77
CA PRO A 454 24.04 54.60 41.05
C PRO A 454 23.79 54.26 39.56
N GLU A 455 22.66 54.76 39.03
CA GLU A 455 22.42 54.69 37.59
C GLU A 455 23.66 55.25 36.89
N ALA A 456 24.21 54.44 35.99
CA ALA A 456 25.24 54.94 35.10
C ALA A 456 24.70 56.25 34.48
N SER A 457 25.49 57.33 34.56
CA SER A 457 25.11 58.57 33.93
C SER A 457 24.54 58.30 32.53
N PRO A 458 23.42 58.97 32.19
CA PRO A 458 22.85 58.75 30.87
C PRO A 458 23.96 58.99 29.87
N LEU A 459 24.11 58.04 28.94
CA LEU A 459 25.04 58.17 27.84
C LEU A 459 24.77 59.49 27.14
N VAL A 460 25.63 60.47 27.35
CA VAL A 460 25.57 61.72 26.61
C VAL A 460 26.01 61.36 25.20
N LEU A 461 25.05 61.05 24.39
CA LEU A 461 25.26 60.91 22.94
C LEU A 461 25.59 62.36 22.48
N VAL A 462 26.86 62.68 22.33
CA VAL A 462 27.31 63.83 21.58
C VAL A 462 26.98 63.57 20.12
N ARG A 463 25.73 63.83 19.79
CA ARG A 463 25.33 63.85 18.37
C ARG A 463 25.92 65.12 17.76
N ARG A 464 26.52 64.97 16.59
CA ARG A 464 26.89 66.07 15.73
C ARG A 464 25.69 67.01 15.59
N GLN A 465 25.90 68.30 15.69
CA GLN A 465 24.85 69.36 15.67
C GLN A 465 24.06 69.25 14.32
N ASP A 466 24.74 68.90 13.24
CA ASP A 466 24.17 68.67 11.91
C ASP A 466 23.11 67.57 11.84
N VAL A 467 23.03 66.65 12.82
CA VAL A 467 22.03 65.59 12.92
C VAL A 467 20.84 66.01 13.79
N LEU A 468 21.01 67.01 14.68
CA LEU A 468 19.93 67.50 15.51
C LEU A 468 19.03 68.52 14.78
N ASP A 469 19.55 69.13 13.69
CA ASP A 469 18.82 70.05 12.83
C ASP A 469 18.22 69.41 11.59
N LEU A 470 18.15 68.07 11.55
CA LEU A 470 17.56 67.33 10.45
C LEU A 470 16.04 67.38 10.56
N GLU A 471 15.41 68.37 9.93
CA GLU A 471 13.97 68.37 9.69
C GLU A 471 13.64 67.34 8.64
N LEU A 472 13.08 66.23 9.06
CA LEU A 472 12.53 65.25 8.14
C LEU A 472 11.21 65.77 7.57
N PRO A 473 11.02 65.73 6.25
CA PRO A 473 9.72 66.08 5.68
C PRO A 473 8.64 65.16 6.27
N PRO A 474 7.41 65.69 6.46
CA PRO A 474 6.33 64.85 6.98
C PRO A 474 6.16 63.60 6.08
N PRO A 475 5.90 62.43 6.68
CA PRO A 475 5.75 61.22 5.89
C PRO A 475 4.62 61.38 4.89
N ASP A 476 4.88 60.99 3.65
CA ASP A 476 3.86 60.93 2.60
C ASP A 476 2.85 59.82 2.91
N LEU A 477 1.66 60.21 3.34
CA LEU A 477 0.56 59.30 3.66
C LEU A 477 -0.31 58.97 2.46
N SER A 478 0.02 59.46 1.27
CA SER A 478 -0.78 59.21 0.05
C SER A 478 -0.90 57.72 -0.30
N ALA A 479 0.11 56.93 0.01
CA ALA A 479 0.09 55.46 -0.16
C ALA A 479 -0.95 54.78 0.75
N TYR A 480 -1.23 55.35 1.92
CA TYR A 480 -2.25 54.80 2.84
C TYR A 480 -3.68 55.23 2.44
N SER A 481 -3.83 56.39 1.82
CA SER A 481 -5.12 56.88 1.30
C SER A 481 -5.58 56.04 0.10
N ALA A 482 -4.67 55.52 -0.72
CA ALA A 482 -4.99 54.63 -1.85
C ALA A 482 -5.50 53.24 -1.37
N MET A 483 -5.05 52.76 -0.21
CA MET A 483 -5.54 51.49 0.38
C MET A 483 -6.90 51.63 1.09
N ALA A 484 -7.32 52.84 1.46
CA ALA A 484 -8.60 53.05 2.15
C ALA A 484 -9.81 53.13 1.23
N THR A 485 -9.61 53.21 -0.09
CA THR A 485 -10.70 53.26 -1.07
C THR A 485 -11.19 51.89 -1.58
N ASP A 486 -10.49 50.81 -1.23
CA ASP A 486 -10.90 49.45 -1.62
C ASP A 486 -11.67 48.68 -0.51
N PHE A 487 -11.99 49.32 0.60
CA PHE A 487 -12.82 48.72 1.63
C PHE A 487 -14.29 49.15 1.44
N ASN A 488 -15.04 48.36 0.70
CA ASN A 488 -16.48 48.50 0.56
C ASN A 488 -17.18 47.73 1.70
N PRO A 489 -17.77 48.38 2.70
CA PRO A 489 -18.51 47.70 3.76
C PRO A 489 -19.95 47.48 3.31
N GLY A 490 -20.23 46.38 2.65
CA GLY A 490 -21.59 46.06 2.27
C GLY A 490 -21.74 44.73 1.52
N ASP A 491 -21.61 43.63 2.24
CA ASP A 491 -22.41 42.43 1.89
C ASP A 491 -22.51 41.47 3.12
N ASP A 492 -23.23 41.96 4.14
CA ASP A 492 -23.86 41.08 5.12
C ASP A 492 -25.15 40.50 4.49
N ARG A 493 -25.09 39.29 4.01
CA ARG A 493 -26.28 38.44 3.87
C ARG A 493 -26.02 37.11 4.59
N VAL A 494 -26.46 37.10 5.84
CA VAL A 494 -26.94 35.94 6.57
C VAL A 494 -28.23 35.48 5.90
N ASP A 495 -28.34 34.18 5.59
CA ASP A 495 -29.60 33.41 5.67
C ASP A 495 -29.38 31.94 5.28
N PRO A 496 -30.24 31.06 5.76
CA PRO A 496 -30.54 30.60 7.15
C PRO A 496 -30.01 29.19 7.44
#